data_631b268eadf3d709215fb7e23d572a60
#
_entry.id   631b268eadf3d709215fb7e23d572a60
#
_cell.length_a   1.000
_cell.length_b   1.000
_cell.length_c   1.000
_cell.angle_alpha   90.00
_cell.angle_beta   90.00
_cell.angle_gamma   90.00
#
_symmetry.space_group_name_H-M   'P 1'
#
loop_
_entity.id
_entity.type
_entity.pdbx_description
1 polymer ?
#
loop_
_entity_poly.entity_id
_entity_poly.type
_entity_poly.pdbx_seq_one_letter_code
_entity_poly.pdbx_strand_id
1 'polypeptide(L)'
;RLNSSAASDVYKRQIFKINDLIYVKKISDGIFSLRQLPNVNGGIVVMDPYSGRVLAMSGGFSFKKSEFNRVSQAKRQPGSAFKPFIYALALENNYTPSSLILDAPIVLDQGEDLKMWKPENYGKKFYGLSTLRTGVEKSRNLMTVRISQDLGIDKIINFSKKLNIYDNPEELLSVSLGSAETTLLNITSAYCSFVNGGKLVTPIIIDRVQDSEGNTIFNNEKRYCENCDQISFEGNSIPVVKNNFKQIFSPQTAYQMTSIL
;
A
#
# COMPACT_ATOMS: atom_id res chain seq x y z
N ARG A 1 12.23 -19.39 -37.14
CA ARG A 1 11.35 -20.51 -36.74
C ARG A 1 10.94 -20.29 -35.29
N LEU A 2 9.63 -20.37 -35.01
CA LEU A 2 9.12 -20.41 -33.64
C LEU A 2 9.33 -21.84 -33.15
N ASN A 3 10.16 -22.03 -32.09
CA ASN A 3 10.34 -23.34 -31.48
C ASN A 3 9.01 -23.77 -30.80
N SER A 4 8.40 -24.84 -31.26
CA SER A 4 7.21 -25.41 -30.65
C SER A 4 7.07 -26.88 -30.91
N SER A 5 6.58 -27.63 -29.92
CA SER A 5 6.06 -28.98 -30.13
C SER A 5 4.81 -28.98 -31.06
N ALA A 6 4.50 -30.07 -31.73
CA ALA A 6 3.41 -30.15 -32.68
C ALA A 6 2.05 -29.62 -32.18
N ALA A 7 1.73 -29.77 -30.89
CA ALA A 7 0.53 -29.23 -30.26
C ALA A 7 0.51 -27.68 -30.25
N SER A 8 1.67 -27.05 -30.12
CA SER A 8 1.79 -25.58 -30.13
C SER A 8 1.58 -24.99 -31.54
N ASP A 9 1.81 -25.75 -32.62
CA ASP A 9 1.63 -25.27 -33.98
C ASP A 9 0.15 -25.18 -34.38
N VAL A 10 -0.68 -26.07 -33.91
CA VAL A 10 -2.14 -26.04 -34.15
C VAL A 10 -2.76 -24.79 -33.52
N TYR A 11 -2.39 -24.46 -32.29
CA TYR A 11 -2.88 -23.24 -31.62
C TYR A 11 -2.38 -21.96 -32.29
N LYS A 12 -1.16 -21.92 -32.79
CA LYS A 12 -0.60 -20.76 -33.49
C LYS A 12 -1.31 -20.43 -34.80
N ARG A 13 -1.70 -21.47 -35.57
CA ARG A 13 -2.45 -21.29 -36.81
C ARG A 13 -3.89 -20.82 -36.60
N GLN A 14 -4.44 -20.99 -35.41
CA GLN A 14 -5.77 -20.49 -35.03
C GLN A 14 -5.75 -18.99 -34.61
N ILE A 15 -4.58 -18.48 -34.17
CA ILE A 15 -4.44 -17.11 -33.64
C ILE A 15 -4.07 -16.11 -34.76
N PHE A 16 -3.30 -16.54 -35.77
CA PHE A 16 -2.80 -15.66 -36.84
C PHE A 16 -3.17 -16.13 -38.21
N LYS A 17 -3.46 -15.17 -39.08
CA LYS A 17 -3.63 -15.36 -40.51
C LYS A 17 -2.36 -14.86 -41.24
N ILE A 18 -2.17 -15.38 -42.47
CA ILE A 18 -1.14 -14.87 -43.37
C ILE A 18 -1.43 -13.37 -43.60
N ASN A 19 -0.38 -12.51 -43.50
CA ASN A 19 -0.42 -11.06 -43.56
C ASN A 19 -0.87 -10.33 -42.29
N ASP A 20 -1.09 -11.00 -41.16
CA ASP A 20 -1.31 -10.31 -39.91
C ASP A 20 -0.04 -9.57 -39.46
N LEU A 21 -0.18 -8.32 -39.01
CA LEU A 21 0.88 -7.55 -38.41
C LEU A 21 0.99 -7.89 -36.93
N ILE A 22 2.12 -8.45 -36.51
CA ILE A 22 2.32 -8.92 -35.14
C ILE A 22 3.54 -8.28 -34.50
N TYR A 23 3.49 -8.10 -33.17
CA TYR A 23 4.65 -7.66 -32.41
C TYR A 23 5.53 -8.86 -32.03
N VAL A 24 6.83 -8.75 -32.32
CA VAL A 24 7.81 -9.76 -31.94
C VAL A 24 9.01 -9.15 -31.24
N LYS A 25 9.60 -9.89 -30.29
CA LYS A 25 10.88 -9.57 -29.68
C LYS A 25 11.91 -10.59 -30.14
N LYS A 26 13.01 -10.14 -30.72
CA LYS A 26 14.16 -11.01 -31.06
C LYS A 26 14.79 -11.52 -29.76
N ILE A 27 14.95 -12.85 -29.65
CA ILE A 27 15.62 -13.52 -28.53
C ILE A 27 17.07 -13.84 -28.92
N SER A 28 17.24 -14.44 -30.08
CA SER A 28 18.53 -14.77 -30.71
C SER A 28 18.36 -14.77 -32.23
N ASP A 29 19.43 -15.04 -32.97
CA ASP A 29 19.35 -15.06 -34.43
C ASP A 29 18.36 -16.11 -34.93
N GLY A 30 17.37 -15.66 -35.69
CA GLY A 30 16.30 -16.49 -36.22
C GLY A 30 15.21 -16.91 -35.20
N ILE A 31 15.33 -16.54 -33.91
CA ILE A 31 14.34 -16.87 -32.87
C ILE A 31 13.66 -15.60 -32.36
N PHE A 32 12.33 -15.58 -32.49
CA PHE A 32 11.48 -14.47 -32.05
C PHE A 32 10.42 -14.95 -31.06
N SER A 33 10.15 -14.15 -30.07
CA SER A 33 9.03 -14.34 -29.14
C SER A 33 7.88 -13.43 -29.55
N LEU A 34 6.69 -14.00 -29.68
CA LEU A 34 5.47 -13.23 -29.87
C LEU A 34 5.25 -12.29 -28.70
N ARG A 35 4.87 -11.07 -28.99
CA ARG A 35 4.50 -10.05 -28.01
C ARG A 35 3.11 -9.50 -28.31
N GLN A 36 2.40 -9.13 -27.26
CA GLN A 36 1.14 -8.42 -27.36
C GLN A 36 1.22 -7.20 -26.45
N LEU A 37 0.65 -6.11 -26.93
CA LEU A 37 0.46 -4.95 -26.05
C LEU A 37 -0.58 -5.30 -25.00
N PRO A 38 -0.30 -5.09 -23.71
CA PRO A 38 -1.27 -5.40 -22.68
C PRO A 38 -2.50 -4.47 -22.79
N ASN A 39 -3.69 -5.04 -22.65
CA ASN A 39 -4.95 -4.32 -22.56
C ASN A 39 -5.15 -3.72 -21.15
N VAL A 40 -4.45 -4.28 -20.16
CA VAL A 40 -4.45 -3.79 -18.77
C VAL A 40 -3.17 -3.01 -18.50
N ASN A 41 -3.26 -2.10 -17.54
CA ASN A 41 -2.13 -1.30 -17.12
C ASN A 41 -2.09 -1.22 -15.60
N GLY A 42 -0.93 -0.95 -15.00
CA GLY A 42 -0.75 -0.92 -13.56
C GLY A 42 0.41 -0.02 -13.17
N GLY A 43 0.66 0.06 -11.88
CA GLY A 43 1.81 0.77 -11.33
C GLY A 43 2.48 -0.04 -10.24
N ILE A 44 3.76 0.26 -10.00
CA ILE A 44 4.55 -0.29 -8.90
C ILE A 44 5.36 0.84 -8.28
N VAL A 45 5.51 0.80 -6.97
CA VAL A 45 6.38 1.70 -6.21
C VAL A 45 7.12 0.92 -5.14
N VAL A 46 8.40 1.25 -4.95
CA VAL A 46 9.25 0.73 -3.88
C VAL A 46 9.77 1.91 -3.09
N MET A 47 9.59 1.87 -1.77
CA MET A 47 9.99 2.95 -0.87
C MET A 47 10.89 2.42 0.24
N ASP A 48 11.85 3.25 0.65
CA ASP A 48 12.56 3.05 1.92
C ASP A 48 11.67 3.49 3.08
N PRO A 49 11.29 2.57 4.00
CA PRO A 49 10.37 2.89 5.07
C PRO A 49 10.95 3.83 6.14
N TYR A 50 12.28 3.96 6.21
CA TYR A 50 12.96 4.77 7.23
C TYR A 50 13.23 6.21 6.79
N SER A 51 13.34 6.46 5.49
CA SER A 51 13.60 7.80 4.95
C SER A 51 12.44 8.36 4.14
N GLY A 52 11.55 7.52 3.60
CA GLY A 52 10.50 7.90 2.66
C GLY A 52 10.99 8.01 1.21
N ARG A 53 12.26 7.70 0.93
CA ARG A 53 12.79 7.74 -0.44
C ARG A 53 12.09 6.74 -1.35
N VAL A 54 11.63 7.20 -2.50
CA VAL A 54 11.13 6.34 -3.56
C VAL A 54 12.32 5.75 -4.32
N LEU A 55 12.57 4.47 -4.10
CA LEU A 55 13.72 3.75 -4.68
C LEU A 55 13.46 3.34 -6.13
N ALA A 56 12.21 3.00 -6.44
CA ALA A 56 11.77 2.68 -7.79
C ALA A 56 10.28 2.99 -7.95
N MET A 57 9.90 3.45 -9.14
CA MET A 57 8.50 3.72 -9.47
C MET A 57 8.27 3.52 -10.97
N SER A 58 7.18 2.81 -11.29
CA SER A 58 6.67 2.72 -12.66
C SER A 58 5.16 2.95 -12.65
N GLY A 59 4.69 3.97 -13.33
CA GLY A 59 3.27 4.33 -13.38
C GLY A 59 2.49 3.68 -14.52
N GLY A 60 3.14 2.82 -15.33
CA GLY A 60 2.49 2.16 -16.44
C GLY A 60 3.45 1.36 -17.32
N PHE A 61 2.89 0.66 -18.28
CA PHE A 61 3.65 -0.18 -19.22
C PHE A 61 4.58 0.62 -20.13
N SER A 62 4.14 1.80 -20.63
CA SER A 62 4.91 2.61 -21.54
C SER A 62 4.48 4.07 -21.46
N PHE A 63 5.43 4.96 -21.18
CA PHE A 63 5.22 6.41 -21.13
C PHE A 63 4.72 6.96 -22.49
N LYS A 64 5.29 6.49 -23.63
CA LYS A 64 4.87 6.90 -24.97
C LYS A 64 3.41 6.59 -25.28
N LYS A 65 2.80 5.60 -24.60
CA LYS A 65 1.38 5.24 -24.77
C LYS A 65 0.45 5.93 -23.80
N SER A 66 0.94 6.21 -22.61
CA SER A 66 0.18 6.87 -21.56
C SER A 66 1.15 7.52 -20.57
N GLU A 67 1.12 8.85 -20.54
CA GLU A 67 1.89 9.66 -19.59
C GLU A 67 1.27 9.65 -18.19
N PHE A 68 0.03 9.15 -18.07
CA PHE A 68 -0.68 9.06 -16.81
C PHE A 68 0.01 8.09 -15.85
N ASN A 69 0.55 8.63 -14.76
CA ASN A 69 1.24 7.86 -13.73
C ASN A 69 0.26 7.26 -12.73
N ARG A 70 0.05 5.95 -12.80
CA ARG A 70 -0.91 5.24 -11.96
C ARG A 70 -0.48 5.08 -10.50
N VAL A 71 0.77 5.38 -10.18
CA VAL A 71 1.25 5.36 -8.79
C VAL A 71 0.83 6.64 -8.04
N SER A 72 0.99 7.81 -8.69
CA SER A 72 0.79 9.11 -8.04
C SER A 72 -0.50 9.81 -8.43
N GLN A 73 -1.11 9.47 -9.58
CA GLN A 73 -2.27 10.18 -10.12
C GLN A 73 -3.57 9.36 -10.08
N ALA A 74 -3.49 8.00 -10.19
CA ALA A 74 -4.68 7.17 -10.15
C ALA A 74 -5.20 7.04 -8.72
N LYS A 75 -6.36 7.64 -8.46
CA LYS A 75 -7.12 7.37 -7.24
C LYS A 75 -7.94 6.10 -7.44
N ARG A 76 -7.81 5.16 -6.54
CA ARG A 76 -8.51 3.86 -6.54
C ARG A 76 -8.84 3.45 -5.12
N GLN A 77 -9.91 2.69 -4.98
CA GLN A 77 -10.29 2.07 -3.72
C GLN A 77 -9.24 1.02 -3.33
N PRO A 78 -8.55 1.16 -2.18
CA PRO A 78 -7.56 0.19 -1.73
C PRO A 78 -8.18 -1.14 -1.29
N GLY A 79 -9.49 -1.15 -1.01
CA GLY A 79 -10.18 -2.33 -0.52
C GLY A 79 -9.53 -2.86 0.76
N SER A 80 -9.35 -4.17 0.85
CA SER A 80 -8.81 -4.83 2.04
C SER A 80 -7.39 -4.40 2.43
N ALA A 81 -6.65 -3.70 1.55
CA ALA A 81 -5.36 -3.13 1.92
C ALA A 81 -5.48 -1.99 2.96
N PHE A 82 -6.66 -1.45 3.17
CA PHE A 82 -6.90 -0.45 4.23
C PHE A 82 -7.11 -1.07 5.62
N LYS A 83 -7.60 -2.31 5.71
CA LYS A 83 -7.95 -2.96 6.99
C LYS A 83 -6.83 -2.98 8.03
N PRO A 84 -5.55 -3.25 7.72
CA PRO A 84 -4.48 -3.23 8.71
C PRO A 84 -4.42 -1.94 9.52
N PHE A 85 -4.79 -0.79 8.94
CA PHE A 85 -4.84 0.48 9.67
C PHE A 85 -6.00 0.54 10.68
N ILE A 86 -7.14 -0.09 10.37
CA ILE A 86 -8.25 -0.25 11.34
C ILE A 86 -7.80 -1.08 12.54
N TYR A 87 -7.10 -2.18 12.28
CA TYR A 87 -6.59 -3.05 13.34
C TYR A 87 -5.47 -2.37 14.15
N ALA A 88 -4.60 -1.58 13.51
CA ALA A 88 -3.62 -0.76 14.23
C ALA A 88 -4.31 0.24 15.15
N LEU A 89 -5.35 0.92 14.66
CA LEU A 89 -6.14 1.84 15.49
C LEU A 89 -6.84 1.11 16.65
N ALA A 90 -7.31 -0.12 16.43
CA ALA A 90 -7.88 -0.94 17.49
C ALA A 90 -6.86 -1.27 18.59
N LEU A 91 -5.63 -1.66 18.21
CA LEU A 91 -4.53 -1.91 19.16
C LEU A 91 -4.17 -0.66 19.98
N GLU A 92 -4.27 0.54 19.42
CA GLU A 92 -4.12 1.81 20.14
C GLU A 92 -5.31 2.13 21.06
N ASN A 93 -6.45 1.41 20.94
CA ASN A 93 -7.67 1.60 21.72
C ASN A 93 -8.04 0.34 22.54
N ASN A 94 -7.07 -0.20 23.28
CA ASN A 94 -7.22 -1.29 24.24
C ASN A 94 -7.55 -2.68 23.66
N TYR A 95 -7.51 -2.87 22.35
CA TYR A 95 -7.54 -4.21 21.77
C TYR A 95 -6.15 -4.86 21.86
N THR A 96 -6.14 -6.17 21.85
CA THR A 96 -4.92 -6.99 21.79
C THR A 96 -5.02 -7.96 20.61
N PRO A 97 -3.92 -8.55 20.14
CA PRO A 97 -3.96 -9.59 19.10
C PRO A 97 -4.86 -10.79 19.45
N SER A 98 -5.09 -11.02 20.73
CA SER A 98 -5.94 -12.10 21.26
C SER A 98 -7.39 -11.67 21.55
N SER A 99 -7.74 -10.38 21.40
CA SER A 99 -9.11 -9.90 21.59
C SER A 99 -10.08 -10.66 20.70
N LEU A 100 -11.17 -11.14 21.26
CA LEU A 100 -12.19 -11.90 20.54
C LEU A 100 -13.20 -10.95 19.89
N ILE A 101 -13.39 -11.09 18.58
CA ILE A 101 -14.35 -10.34 17.78
C ILE A 101 -15.28 -11.33 17.10
N LEU A 102 -16.57 -11.02 17.08
CA LEU A 102 -17.58 -11.89 16.49
C LEU A 102 -17.63 -11.75 14.96
N ASP A 103 -17.31 -12.82 14.24
CA ASP A 103 -17.52 -12.94 12.80
C ASP A 103 -18.89 -13.55 12.49
N ALA A 104 -19.92 -12.72 12.50
CA ALA A 104 -21.33 -13.10 12.31
C ALA A 104 -22.07 -12.01 11.51
N PRO A 105 -23.23 -12.32 10.91
CA PRO A 105 -24.03 -11.33 10.18
C PRO A 105 -24.27 -10.06 10.97
N ILE A 106 -24.28 -8.94 10.29
CA ILE A 106 -24.60 -7.62 10.82
C ILE A 106 -25.40 -6.85 9.78
N VAL A 107 -26.37 -6.08 10.25
CA VAL A 107 -27.17 -5.15 9.45
C VAL A 107 -27.05 -3.79 10.10
N LEU A 108 -26.67 -2.80 9.33
CA LEU A 108 -26.38 -1.46 9.81
C LEU A 108 -27.27 -0.45 9.10
N ASP A 109 -27.88 0.43 9.88
CA ASP A 109 -28.53 1.63 9.38
C ASP A 109 -27.47 2.68 9.03
N GLN A 110 -27.58 3.29 7.87
CA GLN A 110 -26.65 4.31 7.38
C GLN A 110 -27.30 5.70 7.32
N GLY A 111 -28.51 5.86 7.83
CA GLY A 111 -29.29 7.10 7.81
C GLY A 111 -30.52 7.04 6.89
N GLU A 112 -31.38 8.05 7.00
CA GLU A 112 -32.73 8.06 6.40
C GLU A 112 -32.73 7.91 4.87
N ASP A 113 -31.68 8.39 4.18
CA ASP A 113 -31.58 8.36 2.72
C ASP A 113 -30.84 7.14 2.15
N LEU A 114 -30.27 6.29 3.00
CA LEU A 114 -29.46 5.14 2.58
C LEU A 114 -30.14 3.81 2.94
N LYS A 115 -29.98 2.83 2.05
CA LYS A 115 -30.44 1.47 2.33
C LYS A 115 -29.65 0.83 3.48
N MET A 116 -30.31 -0.04 4.24
CA MET A 116 -29.66 -0.87 5.25
C MET A 116 -28.44 -1.60 4.65
N TRP A 117 -27.27 -1.41 5.26
CA TRP A 117 -26.03 -2.02 4.78
C TRP A 117 -25.83 -3.39 5.43
N LYS A 118 -25.60 -4.40 4.58
CA LYS A 118 -25.38 -5.80 4.97
C LYS A 118 -24.04 -6.28 4.42
N PRO A 119 -22.93 -5.93 5.10
CA PRO A 119 -21.62 -6.43 4.67
C PRO A 119 -21.52 -7.95 4.81
N GLU A 120 -20.74 -8.57 3.93
CA GLU A 120 -20.47 -10.01 3.94
C GLU A 120 -18.96 -10.27 3.85
N ASN A 121 -18.51 -11.41 4.38
CA ASN A 121 -17.19 -11.93 4.08
C ASN A 121 -17.11 -12.37 2.61
N TYR A 122 -15.91 -12.29 2.02
CA TYR A 122 -15.70 -12.68 0.61
C TYR A 122 -16.23 -14.09 0.29
N GLY A 123 -16.02 -15.04 1.20
CA GLY A 123 -16.50 -16.43 1.05
C GLY A 123 -17.96 -16.66 1.49
N LYS A 124 -18.73 -15.62 1.83
CA LYS A 124 -20.11 -15.68 2.34
C LYS A 124 -20.31 -16.63 3.53
N LYS A 125 -19.24 -16.88 4.30
CA LYS A 125 -19.22 -17.74 5.49
C LYS A 125 -18.95 -16.91 6.73
N PHE A 126 -19.44 -17.40 7.87
CA PHE A 126 -19.28 -16.82 9.20
C PHE A 126 -18.50 -17.81 10.06
N TYR A 127 -17.66 -17.31 10.95
CA TYR A 127 -16.73 -18.15 11.71
C TYR A 127 -16.85 -17.99 13.22
N GLY A 128 -17.82 -17.19 13.69
CA GLY A 128 -18.07 -16.96 15.10
C GLY A 128 -16.96 -16.15 15.78
N LEU A 129 -16.80 -16.34 17.09
CA LEU A 129 -15.75 -15.67 17.84
C LEU A 129 -14.36 -16.07 17.34
N SER A 130 -13.60 -15.07 16.92
CA SER A 130 -12.26 -15.23 16.37
C SER A 130 -11.35 -14.15 16.93
N THR A 131 -10.04 -14.43 17.02
CA THR A 131 -9.07 -13.45 17.52
C THR A 131 -8.86 -12.32 16.52
N LEU A 132 -8.48 -11.14 17.02
CA LEU A 132 -8.10 -10.00 16.20
C LEU A 132 -7.05 -10.39 15.17
N ARG A 133 -6.00 -11.14 15.56
CA ARG A 133 -4.98 -11.68 14.68
C ARG A 133 -5.59 -12.43 13.49
N THR A 134 -6.51 -13.36 13.76
CA THR A 134 -7.21 -14.13 12.71
C THR A 134 -8.01 -13.21 11.77
N GLY A 135 -8.61 -12.14 12.32
CA GLY A 135 -9.33 -11.12 11.54
C GLY A 135 -8.45 -10.44 10.50
N VAL A 136 -7.22 -10.10 10.86
CA VAL A 136 -6.21 -9.52 9.94
C VAL A 136 -5.75 -10.59 8.93
N GLU A 137 -5.21 -11.70 9.40
CA GLU A 137 -4.64 -12.77 8.55
C GLU A 137 -5.63 -13.31 7.51
N LYS A 138 -6.90 -13.41 7.87
CA LYS A 138 -7.97 -13.90 6.97
C LYS A 138 -8.76 -12.78 6.32
N SER A 139 -8.37 -11.53 6.55
CA SER A 139 -9.02 -10.34 5.98
C SER A 139 -10.55 -10.34 6.14
N ARG A 140 -11.04 -10.61 7.37
CA ARG A 140 -12.46 -10.75 7.67
C ARG A 140 -13.18 -9.39 7.62
N ASN A 141 -14.19 -9.26 6.74
CA ASN A 141 -14.95 -8.02 6.60
C ASN A 141 -15.77 -7.71 7.83
N LEU A 142 -16.51 -8.69 8.33
CA LEU A 142 -17.46 -8.48 9.43
C LEU A 142 -16.77 -8.13 10.74
N MET A 143 -15.61 -8.74 11.01
CA MET A 143 -14.79 -8.39 12.17
C MET A 143 -14.27 -6.95 12.07
N THR A 144 -13.80 -6.56 10.87
CA THR A 144 -13.35 -5.17 10.62
C THR A 144 -14.47 -4.17 10.85
N VAL A 145 -15.67 -4.43 10.33
CA VAL A 145 -16.83 -3.55 10.50
C VAL A 145 -17.25 -3.42 11.98
N ARG A 146 -17.25 -4.51 12.74
CA ARG A 146 -17.55 -4.47 14.18
C ARG A 146 -16.55 -3.65 14.98
N ILE A 147 -15.25 -3.85 14.71
CA ILE A 147 -14.20 -3.01 15.30
C ILE A 147 -14.42 -1.54 14.94
N SER A 148 -14.74 -1.27 13.68
CA SER A 148 -14.94 0.10 13.19
C SER A 148 -16.16 0.76 13.82
N GLN A 149 -17.22 0.00 14.08
CA GLN A 149 -18.41 0.47 14.81
C GLN A 149 -18.09 0.81 16.26
N ASP A 150 -17.29 -0.02 16.92
CA ASP A 150 -16.86 0.20 18.31
C ASP A 150 -15.91 1.40 18.44
N LEU A 151 -14.96 1.54 17.52
CA LEU A 151 -14.02 2.68 17.50
C LEU A 151 -14.68 4.01 17.17
N GLY A 152 -15.73 4.00 16.35
CA GLY A 152 -16.37 5.18 15.76
C GLY A 152 -15.71 5.64 14.46
N ILE A 153 -16.55 6.00 13.49
CA ILE A 153 -16.08 6.38 12.14
C ILE A 153 -15.20 7.63 12.15
N ASP A 154 -15.47 8.61 13.01
CA ASP A 154 -14.69 9.84 13.14
C ASP A 154 -13.23 9.57 13.49
N LYS A 155 -12.96 8.63 14.41
CA LYS A 155 -11.59 8.25 14.76
C LYS A 155 -10.87 7.62 13.57
N ILE A 156 -11.56 6.78 12.80
CA ILE A 156 -11.02 6.11 11.61
C ILE A 156 -10.66 7.13 10.54
N ILE A 157 -11.56 8.06 10.26
CA ILE A 157 -11.34 9.13 9.28
C ILE A 157 -10.17 10.00 9.70
N ASN A 158 -10.15 10.45 10.96
CA ASN A 158 -9.05 11.27 11.48
C ASN A 158 -7.71 10.53 11.44
N PHE A 159 -7.70 9.23 11.73
CA PHE A 159 -6.50 8.41 11.65
C PHE A 159 -6.02 8.24 10.20
N SER A 160 -6.92 8.00 9.26
CA SER A 160 -6.57 7.89 7.84
C SER A 160 -6.02 9.20 7.25
N LYS A 161 -6.57 10.36 7.69
CA LYS A 161 -6.04 11.69 7.33
C LYS A 161 -4.65 11.92 7.93
N LYS A 162 -4.42 11.53 9.19
CA LYS A 162 -3.09 11.63 9.83
C LYS A 162 -2.03 10.81 9.10
N LEU A 163 -2.42 9.70 8.48
CA LEU A 163 -1.56 8.84 7.65
C LEU A 163 -1.46 9.28 6.19
N ASN A 164 -2.11 10.36 5.80
CA ASN A 164 -2.23 10.84 4.42
C ASN A 164 -2.76 9.78 3.44
N ILE A 165 -3.60 8.85 3.93
CA ILE A 165 -4.24 7.84 3.07
C ILE A 165 -5.41 8.47 2.33
N TYR A 166 -6.33 9.12 3.06
CA TYR A 166 -7.50 9.78 2.49
C TYR A 166 -7.48 11.28 2.77
N ASP A 167 -7.87 12.07 1.79
CA ASP A 167 -7.98 13.53 1.94
C ASP A 167 -9.28 13.90 2.68
N ASN A 168 -10.42 13.50 2.12
CA ASN A 168 -11.74 13.81 2.69
C ASN A 168 -12.74 12.70 2.36
N PRO A 169 -12.64 11.51 3.02
CA PRO A 169 -13.56 10.41 2.79
C PRO A 169 -14.93 10.71 3.40
N GLU A 170 -15.97 10.07 2.86
CA GLU A 170 -17.31 10.10 3.43
C GLU A 170 -17.33 9.42 4.82
N GLU A 171 -18.21 9.88 5.69
CA GLU A 171 -18.34 9.34 7.06
C GLU A 171 -19.20 8.07 7.10
N LEU A 172 -18.85 7.11 6.29
CA LEU A 172 -19.52 5.82 6.17
C LEU A 172 -18.65 4.66 6.70
N LEU A 173 -19.25 3.72 7.40
CA LEU A 173 -18.54 2.53 7.90
C LEU A 173 -17.90 1.69 6.78
N SER A 174 -18.40 1.78 5.54
CA SER A 174 -17.79 1.12 4.38
C SER A 174 -16.37 1.58 4.10
N VAL A 175 -15.98 2.79 4.54
CA VAL A 175 -14.60 3.31 4.45
C VAL A 175 -13.61 2.37 5.16
N SER A 176 -14.03 1.73 6.24
CA SER A 176 -13.20 0.74 6.96
C SER A 176 -12.82 -0.48 6.11
N LEU A 177 -13.59 -0.77 5.07
CA LEU A 177 -13.29 -1.82 4.09
C LEU A 177 -12.54 -1.28 2.86
N GLY A 178 -12.13 -0.02 2.88
CA GLY A 178 -11.36 0.61 1.81
C GLY A 178 -12.20 1.07 0.62
N SER A 179 -13.44 1.54 0.84
CA SER A 179 -14.32 2.06 -0.21
C SER A 179 -13.94 3.48 -0.68
N ALA A 180 -13.22 4.25 0.13
CA ALA A 180 -12.71 5.55 -0.26
C ALA A 180 -11.48 5.42 -1.17
N GLU A 181 -11.24 6.43 -2.00
CA GLU A 181 -10.17 6.39 -2.99
C GLU A 181 -8.87 7.02 -2.47
N THR A 182 -7.75 6.41 -2.83
CA THR A 182 -6.40 6.91 -2.56
C THR A 182 -5.45 6.54 -3.69
N THR A 183 -4.23 7.08 -3.66
CA THR A 183 -3.17 6.70 -4.61
C THR A 183 -2.34 5.53 -4.06
N LEU A 184 -1.72 4.77 -4.98
CA LEU A 184 -0.79 3.71 -4.58
C LEU A 184 0.39 4.27 -3.76
N LEU A 185 0.85 5.48 -4.09
CA LEU A 185 1.93 6.14 -3.37
C LEU A 185 1.55 6.44 -1.92
N ASN A 186 0.35 7.00 -1.68
CA ASN A 186 -0.11 7.35 -0.34
C ASN A 186 -0.27 6.11 0.55
N ILE A 187 -0.93 5.06 0.04
CA ILE A 187 -1.11 3.84 0.83
C ILE A 187 0.22 3.14 1.12
N THR A 188 1.17 3.13 0.16
CA THR A 188 2.51 2.58 0.38
C THR A 188 3.28 3.37 1.43
N SER A 189 3.21 4.71 1.39
CA SER A 189 3.79 5.57 2.41
C SER A 189 3.22 5.29 3.80
N ALA A 190 1.91 5.10 3.90
CA ALA A 190 1.27 4.74 5.17
C ALA A 190 1.74 3.36 5.69
N TYR A 191 1.92 2.37 4.82
CA TYR A 191 2.46 1.06 5.20
C TYR A 191 3.89 1.13 5.75
N CYS A 192 4.70 2.10 5.33
CA CYS A 192 6.03 2.32 5.89
C CYS A 192 5.99 2.50 7.41
N SER A 193 4.91 3.07 7.96
CA SER A 193 4.78 3.28 9.41
C SER A 193 4.70 1.98 10.21
N PHE A 194 4.28 0.86 9.64
CA PHE A 194 4.34 -0.43 10.34
C PHE A 194 5.80 -0.89 10.52
N VAL A 195 6.66 -0.63 9.55
CA VAL A 195 8.06 -1.11 9.56
C VAL A 195 8.98 -0.21 10.35
N ASN A 196 8.72 1.10 10.40
CA ASN A 196 9.61 2.10 11.00
C ASN A 196 9.26 2.48 12.45
N GLY A 197 8.43 1.68 13.12
CA GLY A 197 8.03 1.93 14.51
C GLY A 197 6.93 2.97 14.68
N GLY A 198 6.03 3.12 13.71
CA GLY A 198 4.82 3.95 13.81
C GLY A 198 4.99 5.40 13.35
N LYS A 199 6.03 5.72 12.61
CA LYS A 199 6.33 7.08 12.14
C LYS A 199 5.84 7.32 10.72
N LEU A 200 5.25 8.49 10.48
CA LEU A 200 4.82 8.90 9.15
C LEU A 200 6.04 9.38 8.34
N VAL A 201 6.29 8.75 7.20
CA VAL A 201 7.25 9.24 6.20
C VAL A 201 6.50 9.92 5.05
N THR A 202 7.14 10.90 4.44
CA THR A 202 6.63 11.55 3.22
C THR A 202 7.40 10.99 2.03
N PRO A 203 6.73 10.62 0.93
CA PRO A 203 7.42 10.15 -0.26
C PRO A 203 8.41 11.20 -0.80
N ILE A 204 9.67 10.81 -0.97
CA ILE A 204 10.75 11.65 -1.48
C ILE A 204 11.19 11.09 -2.85
N ILE A 205 10.95 11.86 -3.91
CA ILE A 205 11.40 11.56 -5.26
C ILE A 205 12.68 12.35 -5.58
N ILE A 206 12.72 13.62 -5.15
CA ILE A 206 13.89 14.48 -5.28
C ILE A 206 14.53 14.61 -3.90
N ASP A 207 15.67 14.00 -3.73
CA ASP A 207 16.41 13.99 -2.47
C ASP A 207 17.16 15.31 -2.26
N ARG A 208 17.90 15.74 -3.29
CA ARG A 208 18.76 16.92 -3.25
C ARG A 208 18.88 17.58 -4.63
N VAL A 209 18.98 18.89 -4.64
CA VAL A 209 19.32 19.69 -5.84
C VAL A 209 20.58 20.48 -5.55
N GLN A 210 21.54 20.46 -6.48
CA GLN A 210 22.79 21.20 -6.40
C GLN A 210 22.91 22.12 -7.61
N ASP A 211 23.61 23.26 -7.44
CA ASP A 211 24.00 24.12 -8.54
C ASP A 211 25.18 23.55 -9.33
N SER A 212 25.63 24.28 -10.37
CA SER A 212 26.79 23.90 -11.20
C SER A 212 28.11 23.88 -10.44
N GLU A 213 28.18 24.52 -9.29
CA GLU A 213 29.36 24.65 -8.43
C GLU A 213 29.39 23.59 -7.33
N GLY A 214 28.31 22.79 -7.22
CA GLY A 214 28.16 21.71 -6.23
C GLY A 214 27.54 22.15 -4.91
N ASN A 215 27.13 23.42 -4.78
CA ASN A 215 26.44 23.89 -3.59
C ASN A 215 25.01 23.31 -3.53
N THR A 216 24.62 22.81 -2.38
CA THR A 216 23.28 22.28 -2.18
C THR A 216 22.27 23.41 -2.00
N ILE A 217 21.38 23.60 -3.00
CA ILE A 217 20.29 24.59 -2.97
C ILE A 217 18.98 24.03 -2.43
N PHE A 218 18.80 22.70 -2.44
CA PHE A 218 17.68 22.02 -1.84
C PHE A 218 18.10 20.67 -1.27
N ASN A 219 17.64 20.38 -0.04
CA ASN A 219 17.86 19.08 0.61
C ASN A 219 16.57 18.66 1.31
N ASN A 220 16.06 17.47 0.98
CA ASN A 220 14.87 16.88 1.57
C ASN A 220 15.18 15.89 2.71
N GLU A 221 16.46 15.69 3.04
CA GLU A 221 16.85 14.82 4.16
C GLU A 221 16.39 15.39 5.50
N LYS A 222 15.55 14.66 6.19
CA LYS A 222 15.01 15.04 7.52
C LYS A 222 15.67 14.28 8.66
N ARG A 223 16.57 13.38 8.35
CA ARG A 223 17.37 12.67 9.35
C ARG A 223 18.61 13.50 9.65
N TYR A 224 19.04 13.48 10.88
CA TYR A 224 20.27 14.10 11.32
C TYR A 224 21.05 13.16 12.22
N CYS A 225 22.33 13.34 12.25
CA CYS A 225 23.22 12.54 13.08
C CYS A 225 23.72 13.38 14.25
N GLU A 226 23.51 12.91 15.46
CA GLU A 226 24.13 13.49 16.63
C GLU A 226 25.57 12.97 16.76
N ASN A 227 26.53 13.85 16.99
CA ASN A 227 27.96 13.55 17.20
C ASN A 227 28.66 12.89 16.00
N CYS A 228 28.17 13.08 14.75
CA CYS A 228 28.85 12.58 13.56
C CYS A 228 30.02 13.45 13.08
N ASP A 229 30.19 14.64 13.63
CA ASP A 229 31.27 15.58 13.27
C ASP A 229 32.58 15.30 14.02
N GLN A 230 32.62 14.27 14.85
CA GLN A 230 33.82 13.88 15.58
C GLN A 230 34.81 13.22 14.64
N ILE A 231 36.03 13.78 14.57
CA ILE A 231 37.14 13.32 13.69
C ILE A 231 37.75 12.00 14.20
N SER A 232 37.55 11.65 15.49
CA SER A 232 38.03 10.42 16.08
C SER A 232 36.99 9.76 16.96
N PHE A 233 36.89 8.43 16.88
CA PHE A 233 36.04 7.64 17.77
C PHE A 233 36.76 7.45 19.12
N GLU A 234 36.33 8.18 20.11
CA GLU A 234 36.90 8.11 21.49
C GLU A 234 36.21 7.06 22.37
N GLY A 235 35.50 6.10 21.80
CA GLY A 235 34.89 4.98 22.53
C GLY A 235 33.58 5.31 23.28
N ASN A 236 33.07 6.52 23.22
CA ASN A 236 32.02 6.97 24.12
C ASN A 236 30.57 6.86 23.60
N SER A 237 30.33 6.79 22.33
CA SER A 237 28.98 6.51 21.80
C SER A 237 28.98 6.22 20.30
N ILE A 238 28.19 5.25 19.89
CA ILE A 238 27.92 4.99 18.49
C ILE A 238 27.08 6.16 17.94
N PRO A 239 27.42 6.74 16.78
CA PRO A 239 26.61 7.76 16.15
C PRO A 239 25.15 7.33 15.96
N VAL A 240 24.21 8.14 16.41
CA VAL A 240 22.77 7.82 16.31
C VAL A 240 22.11 8.71 15.28
N VAL A 241 21.57 8.09 14.23
CA VAL A 241 20.76 8.80 13.22
C VAL A 241 19.35 8.99 13.78
N LYS A 242 18.98 10.24 14.02
CA LYS A 242 17.64 10.65 14.46
C LYS A 242 16.84 11.23 13.29
N ASN A 243 15.53 11.28 13.47
CA ASN A 243 14.63 11.95 12.54
C ASN A 243 13.51 12.68 13.31
N ASN A 244 12.91 13.65 12.64
CA ASN A 244 11.80 14.45 13.16
C ASN A 244 10.45 14.00 12.58
N PHE A 245 10.33 12.72 12.19
CA PHE A 245 9.08 12.19 11.67
C PHE A 245 8.01 12.12 12.76
N LYS A 246 6.80 12.48 12.37
CA LYS A 246 5.64 12.47 13.28
C LYS A 246 5.28 11.04 13.68
N GLN A 247 5.24 10.75 14.99
CA GLN A 247 4.70 9.49 15.51
C GLN A 247 3.19 9.47 15.31
N ILE A 248 2.66 8.42 14.68
CA ILE A 248 1.23 8.23 14.40
C ILE A 248 0.60 7.22 15.34
N PHE A 249 1.30 6.11 15.60
CA PHE A 249 0.94 5.09 16.58
C PHE A 249 2.19 4.56 17.29
N SER A 250 2.01 3.85 18.38
CA SER A 250 3.12 3.41 19.22
C SER A 250 4.05 2.41 18.51
N PRO A 251 5.35 2.36 18.87
CA PRO A 251 6.24 1.33 18.37
C PRO A 251 5.77 -0.10 18.69
N GLN A 252 5.05 -0.27 19.80
CA GLN A 252 4.45 -1.55 20.21
C GLN A 252 3.39 -2.00 19.19
N THR A 253 2.48 -1.10 18.81
CA THR A 253 1.47 -1.35 17.78
C THR A 253 2.13 -1.65 16.42
N ALA A 254 3.16 -0.90 16.03
CA ALA A 254 3.91 -1.17 14.81
C ALA A 254 4.50 -2.58 14.82
N TYR A 255 5.14 -2.99 15.91
CA TYR A 255 5.70 -4.33 16.07
C TYR A 255 4.63 -5.42 16.00
N GLN A 256 3.51 -5.24 16.74
CA GLN A 256 2.40 -6.19 16.71
C GLN A 256 1.81 -6.34 15.31
N MET A 257 1.57 -5.24 14.59
CA MET A 257 1.08 -5.29 13.22
C MET A 257 2.06 -5.97 12.26
N THR A 258 3.35 -5.65 12.34
CA THR A 258 4.38 -6.32 11.52
C THR A 258 4.46 -7.84 11.81
N SER A 259 4.22 -8.25 13.07
CA SER A 259 4.17 -9.67 13.46
C SER A 259 2.90 -10.39 12.97
N ILE A 260 1.82 -9.65 12.67
CA ILE A 260 0.54 -10.24 12.22
C ILE A 260 0.49 -10.31 10.70
N LEU A 261 1.03 -9.30 10.00
CA LEU A 261 1.08 -9.19 8.54
C LEU A 261 2.14 -10.12 7.93
#